data_54a21b615b64c3599ac5527121eb3ef0
#
_entry.id   54a21b615b64c3599ac5527121eb3ef0
#
_cell.length_a   1.000
_cell.length_b   1.000
_cell.length_c   1.000
_cell.angle_alpha   90.00
_cell.angle_beta   90.00
_cell.angle_gamma   90.00
#
_symmetry.space_group_name_H-M   'P 1'
#
loop_
_entity.id
_entity.type
_entity.pdbx_description
1 polymer ?
#
loop_
_entity_poly.entity_id
_entity_poly.type
_entity_poly.pdbx_seq_one_letter_code
_entity_poly.pdbx_strand_id
1 'polypeptide(L)'
;MLRVDLTERTVRSEPIPAAWRRGFIGGKGLGARYLYEELAPGTDPLGPENRLMFLVGPLTGRLPGEPRYAAVTKSPLTGTFLDSYAGGTFPGTLAGALDGHLGLLVQGVADEPVRIEVEDGNASIHPAEEWGADTRETAAAFPDASVACIGAAGEQRVAYATIASDGGEHHAGRGGAGAVMGAKKLKAVVARGEPPEGLEALREAYEERFQEADTGRWLAAPDTVESVDFADRVGALATRGWTEDRFEGAEDVGVEAVREAARGREREGEGVPGGFRVETDEGESVPRGATAMSLGAGLGVDDFDAVAALGERCNRAGLDVISAGSAVAWAIRAGQEDIVDLDLDFGDDAGARALIDDIVARRTGLGEALADGVDAAAERFGGGGLVPTVKAMELPAYDPRGATSMALAYATSDRGACHRRARPVEQEPFDGPWSPERAAEAVVRE
;
A
#
# COMPACT_ATOMS: atom_id res chain seq x y z
N MET A 1 -21.96 -11.14 -2.59
CA MET A 1 -21.13 -10.16 -3.29
C MET A 1 -22.01 -9.07 -3.85
N LEU A 2 -21.71 -7.81 -3.60
CA LEU A 2 -22.31 -6.70 -4.35
C LEU A 2 -21.51 -6.48 -5.64
N ARG A 3 -22.16 -6.59 -6.79
CA ARG A 3 -21.54 -6.36 -8.09
C ARG A 3 -22.01 -5.04 -8.65
N VAL A 4 -21.10 -4.15 -8.98
CA VAL A 4 -21.33 -2.84 -9.56
C VAL A 4 -20.76 -2.82 -10.97
N ASP A 5 -21.59 -2.53 -11.95
CA ASP A 5 -21.20 -2.28 -13.32
C ASP A 5 -21.27 -0.78 -13.60
N LEU A 6 -20.11 -0.17 -13.81
CA LEU A 6 -20.01 1.27 -14.00
C LEU A 6 -20.45 1.70 -15.41
N THR A 7 -20.28 0.85 -16.40
CA THR A 7 -20.71 1.13 -17.79
C THR A 7 -22.22 1.13 -17.89
N GLU A 8 -22.87 0.09 -17.35
CA GLU A 8 -24.32 -0.05 -17.36
C GLU A 8 -25.01 0.72 -16.21
N ARG A 9 -24.22 1.30 -15.29
CA ARG A 9 -24.68 1.96 -14.06
C ARG A 9 -25.67 1.10 -13.24
N THR A 10 -25.36 -0.17 -13.10
CA THR A 10 -26.21 -1.13 -12.39
C THR A 10 -25.52 -1.71 -11.16
N VAL A 11 -26.33 -2.03 -10.16
CA VAL A 11 -25.89 -2.73 -8.93
C VAL A 11 -26.76 -3.96 -8.74
N ARG A 12 -26.13 -5.09 -8.37
CA ARG A 12 -26.84 -6.31 -8.07
C ARG A 12 -26.19 -7.09 -6.94
N SER A 13 -27.01 -7.73 -6.10
CA SER A 13 -26.55 -8.74 -5.15
C SER A 13 -26.41 -10.08 -5.87
N GLU A 14 -25.26 -10.72 -5.70
CA GLU A 14 -24.94 -12.01 -6.31
C GLU A 14 -24.54 -13.01 -5.23
N PRO A 15 -25.19 -14.21 -5.18
CA PRO A 15 -24.81 -15.23 -4.22
C PRO A 15 -23.44 -15.82 -4.57
N ILE A 16 -22.55 -15.90 -3.58
CA ILE A 16 -21.28 -16.60 -3.74
C ILE A 16 -21.54 -18.11 -3.65
N PRO A 17 -21.08 -18.92 -4.63
CA PRO A 17 -21.24 -20.38 -4.59
C PRO A 17 -20.76 -20.97 -3.26
N ALA A 18 -21.53 -21.89 -2.68
CA ALA A 18 -21.23 -22.47 -1.37
C ALA A 18 -19.85 -23.17 -1.33
N ALA A 19 -19.41 -23.75 -2.44
CA ALA A 19 -18.09 -24.36 -2.56
C ALA A 19 -16.97 -23.31 -2.47
N TRP A 20 -17.18 -22.11 -3.07
CA TRP A 20 -16.20 -21.02 -3.01
C TRP A 20 -16.11 -20.44 -1.58
N ARG A 21 -17.25 -20.24 -0.91
CA ARG A 21 -17.26 -19.77 0.49
C ARG A 21 -16.50 -20.71 1.42
N ARG A 22 -16.63 -22.03 1.22
CA ARG A 22 -15.91 -23.03 2.02
C ARG A 22 -14.43 -23.13 1.67
N GLY A 23 -14.08 -23.04 0.38
CA GLY A 23 -12.71 -23.22 -0.08
C GLY A 23 -11.83 -21.98 0.06
N PHE A 24 -12.42 -20.79 -0.07
CA PHE A 24 -11.68 -19.53 -0.15
C PHE A 24 -12.02 -18.51 0.96
N ILE A 25 -13.05 -18.76 1.76
CA ILE A 25 -13.47 -18.02 2.94
C ILE A 25 -13.84 -16.56 2.63
N GLY A 26 -12.86 -15.71 2.26
CA GLY A 26 -13.01 -14.27 1.98
C GLY A 26 -11.68 -13.66 1.53
N GLY A 27 -11.61 -12.33 1.46
CA GLY A 27 -10.38 -11.58 1.15
C GLY A 27 -9.63 -12.09 -0.08
N LYS A 28 -8.30 -12.24 0.02
CA LYS A 28 -7.42 -12.71 -1.06
C LYS A 28 -7.90 -13.98 -1.75
N GLY A 29 -8.27 -15.00 -0.97
CA GLY A 29 -8.64 -16.30 -1.53
C GLY A 29 -9.87 -16.20 -2.43
N LEU A 30 -10.92 -15.52 -1.95
CA LEU A 30 -12.14 -15.29 -2.72
C LEU A 30 -11.88 -14.40 -3.94
N GLY A 31 -11.09 -13.34 -3.79
CA GLY A 31 -10.69 -12.44 -4.88
C GLY A 31 -9.92 -13.17 -5.97
N ALA A 32 -8.96 -14.01 -5.60
CA ALA A 32 -8.22 -14.85 -6.55
C ALA A 32 -9.15 -15.78 -7.34
N ARG A 33 -10.16 -16.36 -6.66
CA ARG A 33 -11.15 -17.23 -7.33
C ARG A 33 -11.97 -16.45 -8.35
N TYR A 34 -12.45 -15.24 -8.01
CA TYR A 34 -13.19 -14.40 -8.95
C TYR A 34 -12.34 -14.01 -10.16
N LEU A 35 -11.09 -13.55 -9.95
CA LEU A 35 -10.21 -13.19 -11.06
C LEU A 35 -9.92 -14.39 -11.98
N TYR A 36 -9.68 -15.56 -11.40
CA TYR A 36 -9.41 -16.77 -12.17
C TYR A 36 -10.60 -17.18 -13.07
N GLU A 37 -11.83 -17.01 -12.59
CA GLU A 37 -13.03 -17.38 -13.35
C GLU A 37 -13.44 -16.32 -14.39
N GLU A 38 -13.17 -15.04 -14.09
CA GLU A 38 -13.77 -13.94 -14.86
C GLU A 38 -12.79 -13.21 -15.77
N LEU A 39 -11.48 -13.32 -15.56
CA LEU A 39 -10.50 -12.67 -16.41
C LEU A 39 -9.94 -13.61 -17.47
N ALA A 40 -10.01 -13.19 -18.72
CA ALA A 40 -9.31 -13.88 -19.80
C ALA A 40 -7.78 -13.68 -19.67
N PRO A 41 -6.96 -14.63 -20.11
CA PRO A 41 -5.53 -14.41 -20.28
C PRO A 41 -5.28 -13.20 -21.18
N GLY A 42 -4.33 -12.34 -20.77
CA GLY A 42 -4.00 -11.14 -21.52
C GLY A 42 -4.92 -9.93 -21.29
N THR A 43 -5.91 -10.02 -20.39
CA THR A 43 -6.75 -8.86 -20.03
C THR A 43 -5.87 -7.65 -19.68
N ASP A 44 -6.17 -6.48 -20.29
CA ASP A 44 -5.52 -5.22 -19.94
C ASP A 44 -5.85 -4.83 -18.48
N PRO A 45 -4.85 -4.61 -17.61
CA PRO A 45 -5.09 -4.20 -16.23
C PRO A 45 -5.87 -2.88 -16.09
N LEU A 46 -5.74 -1.97 -17.02
CA LEU A 46 -6.45 -0.69 -17.04
C LEU A 46 -7.72 -0.71 -17.90
N GLY A 47 -7.98 -1.83 -18.55
CA GLY A 47 -9.16 -2.02 -19.39
C GLY A 47 -10.48 -2.21 -18.60
N PRO A 48 -11.62 -2.05 -19.28
CA PRO A 48 -12.95 -2.22 -18.66
C PRO A 48 -13.21 -3.65 -18.16
N GLU A 49 -12.57 -4.65 -18.77
CA GLU A 49 -12.72 -6.06 -18.42
C GLU A 49 -12.06 -6.41 -17.09
N ASN A 50 -11.06 -5.64 -16.64
CA ASN A 50 -10.45 -5.88 -15.34
C ASN A 50 -11.47 -5.70 -14.21
N ARG A 51 -11.30 -6.48 -13.15
CA ARG A 51 -12.12 -6.42 -11.93
C ARG A 51 -11.33 -5.71 -10.84
N LEU A 52 -12.03 -4.85 -10.10
CA LEU A 52 -11.52 -4.30 -8.84
C LEU A 52 -12.47 -4.72 -7.73
N MET A 53 -11.93 -5.33 -6.70
CA MET A 53 -12.72 -5.85 -5.60
C MET A 53 -12.25 -5.26 -4.27
N PHE A 54 -13.21 -4.88 -3.43
CA PHE A 54 -13.00 -4.52 -2.02
C PHE A 54 -13.58 -5.65 -1.18
N LEU A 55 -12.72 -6.48 -0.60
CA LEU A 55 -13.13 -7.73 0.03
C LEU A 55 -12.83 -7.72 1.53
N VAL A 56 -13.78 -8.22 2.28
CA VAL A 56 -13.66 -8.46 3.72
C VAL A 56 -13.69 -9.96 4.02
N GLY A 57 -13.29 -10.32 5.24
CA GLY A 57 -13.45 -11.68 5.76
C GLY A 57 -14.65 -11.76 6.72
N PRO A 58 -15.08 -12.96 7.08
CA PRO A 58 -16.23 -13.15 8.00
C PRO A 58 -15.95 -12.63 9.42
N LEU A 59 -14.70 -12.40 9.77
CA LEU A 59 -14.27 -11.88 11.08
C LEU A 59 -13.84 -10.42 11.06
N THR A 60 -13.86 -9.75 9.89
CA THR A 60 -13.47 -8.34 9.78
C THR A 60 -14.35 -7.47 10.68
N GLY A 61 -13.74 -6.68 11.55
CA GLY A 61 -14.40 -5.83 12.53
C GLY A 61 -14.98 -6.54 13.78
N ARG A 62 -14.85 -7.88 13.88
CA ARG A 62 -15.42 -8.66 15.00
C ARG A 62 -14.39 -9.07 16.07
N LEU A 63 -13.13 -9.11 15.73
CA LEU A 63 -12.03 -9.51 16.63
C LEU A 63 -11.13 -8.31 16.97
N PRO A 64 -10.40 -8.36 18.09
CA PRO A 64 -9.42 -7.33 18.44
C PRO A 64 -8.29 -7.24 17.40
N GLY A 65 -7.59 -6.12 17.39
CA GLY A 65 -6.57 -5.79 16.43
C GLY A 65 -7.11 -4.97 15.25
N GLU A 66 -6.22 -4.55 14.38
CA GLU A 66 -6.57 -3.72 13.23
C GLU A 66 -7.31 -4.54 12.16
N PRO A 67 -8.59 -4.25 11.86
CA PRO A 67 -9.28 -4.90 10.77
C PRO A 67 -8.68 -4.49 9.43
N ARG A 68 -8.71 -5.38 8.43
CA ARG A 68 -8.20 -5.08 7.08
C ARG A 68 -9.21 -5.48 6.02
N TYR A 69 -9.25 -4.69 4.93
CA TYR A 69 -9.86 -5.14 3.68
C TYR A 69 -8.77 -5.50 2.67
N ALA A 70 -9.12 -6.33 1.69
CA ALA A 70 -8.27 -6.65 0.56
C ALA A 70 -8.79 -5.95 -0.71
N ALA A 71 -7.97 -5.10 -1.31
CA ALA A 71 -8.16 -4.64 -2.68
C ALA A 71 -7.58 -5.68 -3.63
N VAL A 72 -8.40 -6.31 -4.44
CA VAL A 72 -7.97 -7.39 -5.35
C VAL A 72 -8.28 -7.05 -6.79
N THR A 73 -7.27 -7.19 -7.67
CA THR A 73 -7.35 -6.84 -9.09
C THR A 73 -6.22 -7.50 -9.89
N LYS A 74 -6.17 -7.30 -11.19
CA LYS A 74 -4.95 -7.48 -11.98
C LYS A 74 -4.13 -6.20 -11.92
N SER A 75 -2.85 -6.31 -11.55
CA SER A 75 -1.94 -5.18 -11.36
C SER A 75 -1.53 -4.50 -12.67
N PRO A 76 -1.61 -3.17 -12.78
CA PRO A 76 -1.03 -2.45 -13.91
C PRO A 76 0.50 -2.38 -13.87
N LEU A 77 1.11 -2.47 -12.69
CA LEU A 77 2.57 -2.47 -12.53
C LEU A 77 3.19 -3.81 -12.91
N THR A 78 2.62 -4.91 -12.42
CA THR A 78 3.23 -6.24 -12.58
C THR A 78 2.60 -7.09 -13.67
N GLY A 79 1.43 -6.71 -14.18
CA GLY A 79 0.64 -7.53 -15.12
C GLY A 79 0.07 -8.82 -14.52
N THR A 80 0.24 -9.05 -13.21
CA THR A 80 -0.14 -10.28 -12.52
C THR A 80 -1.30 -10.07 -11.53
N PHE A 81 -1.65 -11.13 -10.80
CA PHE A 81 -2.57 -11.06 -9.67
C PHE A 81 -2.06 -10.06 -8.62
N LEU A 82 -2.97 -9.22 -8.12
CA LEU A 82 -2.70 -8.29 -7.04
C LEU A 82 -3.74 -8.46 -5.93
N ASP A 83 -3.24 -8.56 -4.71
CA ASP A 83 -3.97 -8.33 -3.48
C ASP A 83 -3.19 -7.31 -2.64
N SER A 84 -3.82 -6.22 -2.31
CA SER A 84 -3.26 -5.19 -1.45
C SER A 84 -4.21 -4.92 -0.28
N TYR A 85 -3.66 -4.51 0.87
CA TYR A 85 -4.43 -4.43 2.11
C TYR A 85 -4.27 -3.05 2.73
N ALA A 86 -5.38 -2.50 3.22
CA ALA A 86 -5.37 -1.35 4.12
C ALA A 86 -6.10 -1.67 5.42
N GLY A 87 -5.64 -1.07 6.49
CA GLY A 87 -6.21 -1.17 7.83
C GLY A 87 -7.10 0.01 8.17
N GLY A 88 -7.13 0.37 9.45
CA GLY A 88 -7.87 1.50 9.97
C GLY A 88 -9.34 1.22 10.26
N THR A 89 -10.18 2.25 10.19
CA THR A 89 -11.63 2.16 10.47
C THR A 89 -12.43 1.69 9.28
N PHE A 90 -12.02 2.07 8.06
CA PHE A 90 -12.74 1.74 6.83
C PHE A 90 -13.11 0.25 6.68
N PRO A 91 -12.24 -0.73 6.98
CA PRO A 91 -12.60 -2.15 6.82
C PRO A 91 -13.76 -2.59 7.71
N GLY A 92 -13.81 -2.10 8.95
CA GLY A 92 -14.91 -2.39 9.88
C GLY A 92 -16.24 -1.79 9.42
N THR A 93 -16.21 -0.50 9.06
CA THR A 93 -17.37 0.22 8.51
C THR A 93 -17.87 -0.42 7.21
N LEU A 94 -16.93 -0.78 6.29
CA LEU A 94 -17.31 -1.48 5.06
C LEU A 94 -17.97 -2.83 5.35
N ALA A 95 -17.45 -3.61 6.30
CA ALA A 95 -18.03 -4.90 6.66
C ALA A 95 -19.46 -4.75 7.21
N GLY A 96 -19.73 -3.69 7.99
CA GLY A 96 -21.07 -3.35 8.45
C GLY A 96 -21.98 -2.91 7.32
N ALA A 97 -21.52 -1.95 6.50
CA ALA A 97 -22.27 -1.42 5.36
C ALA A 97 -22.66 -2.51 4.33
N LEU A 98 -21.84 -3.55 4.21
CA LEU A 98 -22.07 -4.69 3.32
C LEU A 98 -23.16 -5.66 3.81
N ASP A 99 -23.58 -5.60 5.07
CA ASP A 99 -24.65 -6.40 5.66
C ASP A 99 -24.64 -7.87 5.22
N GLY A 100 -23.55 -8.57 5.54
CA GLY A 100 -23.38 -10.00 5.22
C GLY A 100 -22.87 -10.33 3.82
N HIS A 101 -22.71 -9.37 2.93
CA HIS A 101 -21.90 -9.57 1.72
C HIS A 101 -20.40 -9.59 2.08
N LEU A 102 -19.60 -10.38 1.35
CA LEU A 102 -18.16 -10.47 1.58
C LEU A 102 -17.33 -9.46 0.77
N GLY A 103 -18.00 -8.57 0.06
CA GLY A 103 -17.32 -7.49 -0.66
C GLY A 103 -18.10 -6.88 -1.79
N LEU A 104 -17.47 -5.86 -2.35
CA LEU A 104 -17.87 -5.12 -3.53
C LEU A 104 -16.99 -5.54 -4.70
N LEU A 105 -17.58 -5.90 -5.84
CA LEU A 105 -16.89 -6.17 -7.10
C LEU A 105 -17.29 -5.10 -8.12
N VAL A 106 -16.31 -4.35 -8.62
CA VAL A 106 -16.50 -3.27 -9.59
C VAL A 106 -15.96 -3.70 -10.96
N GLN A 107 -16.78 -3.55 -11.99
CA GLN A 107 -16.45 -3.81 -13.39
C GLN A 107 -16.89 -2.64 -14.29
N GLY A 108 -16.44 -2.68 -15.56
CA GLY A 108 -16.73 -1.61 -16.52
C GLY A 108 -15.95 -0.32 -16.25
N VAL A 109 -16.32 0.73 -16.93
CA VAL A 109 -15.77 2.09 -16.83
C VAL A 109 -16.91 3.08 -16.90
N ALA A 110 -16.94 4.07 -16.03
CA ALA A 110 -17.93 5.14 -16.05
C ALA A 110 -17.64 6.15 -17.15
N ASP A 111 -18.68 6.78 -17.70
CA ASP A 111 -18.52 7.87 -18.69
C ASP A 111 -17.90 9.13 -18.06
N GLU A 112 -18.28 9.43 -16.82
CA GLU A 112 -17.79 10.54 -16.01
C GLU A 112 -17.30 10.03 -14.65
N PRO A 113 -16.50 10.81 -13.91
CA PRO A 113 -16.06 10.43 -12.57
C PRO A 113 -17.24 10.15 -11.63
N VAL A 114 -17.14 9.01 -10.92
CA VAL A 114 -18.17 8.55 -9.99
C VAL A 114 -17.57 8.15 -8.64
N ARG A 115 -18.45 8.11 -7.63
CA ARG A 115 -18.22 7.41 -6.37
C ARG A 115 -19.28 6.32 -6.17
N ILE A 116 -18.94 5.30 -5.40
CA ILE A 116 -19.88 4.27 -4.96
C ILE A 116 -20.16 4.49 -3.49
N GLU A 117 -21.43 4.58 -3.12
CA GLU A 117 -21.86 4.63 -1.71
C GLU A 117 -22.43 3.26 -1.33
N VAL A 118 -21.98 2.73 -0.18
CA VAL A 118 -22.38 1.40 0.34
C VAL A 118 -23.02 1.59 1.71
N GLU A 119 -24.26 1.13 1.86
CA GLU A 119 -25.06 1.24 3.09
C GLU A 119 -26.12 0.15 3.11
N ASP A 120 -26.41 -0.43 4.29
CA ASP A 120 -27.47 -1.41 4.52
C ASP A 120 -27.56 -2.55 3.49
N GLY A 121 -26.39 -3.11 3.13
CA GLY A 121 -26.29 -4.22 2.17
C GLY A 121 -26.56 -3.83 0.72
N ASN A 122 -26.62 -2.55 0.39
CA ASN A 122 -26.83 -2.02 -0.95
C ASN A 122 -25.65 -1.14 -1.37
N ALA A 123 -25.55 -0.87 -2.68
CA ALA A 123 -24.64 0.11 -3.23
C ALA A 123 -25.36 1.00 -4.25
N SER A 124 -24.90 2.23 -4.37
CA SER A 124 -25.39 3.22 -5.34
C SER A 124 -24.25 3.98 -6.00
N ILE A 125 -24.45 4.41 -7.24
CA ILE A 125 -23.45 5.11 -8.06
C ILE A 125 -23.84 6.57 -8.15
N HIS A 126 -22.96 7.46 -7.71
CA HIS A 126 -23.16 8.91 -7.71
C HIS A 126 -22.05 9.61 -8.50
N PRO A 127 -22.28 10.82 -9.05
CA PRO A 127 -21.21 11.65 -9.57
C PRO A 127 -20.17 11.95 -8.49
N ALA A 128 -18.88 11.99 -8.83
CA ALA A 128 -17.81 12.36 -7.92
C ALA A 128 -17.39 13.82 -8.18
N GLU A 129 -17.93 14.72 -7.37
CA GLU A 129 -17.57 16.15 -7.40
C GLU A 129 -16.16 16.36 -6.86
N GLU A 130 -15.64 15.39 -6.10
CA GLU A 130 -14.32 15.34 -5.47
C GLU A 130 -13.20 14.94 -6.46
N TRP A 131 -13.51 14.71 -7.74
CA TRP A 131 -12.46 14.42 -8.73
C TRP A 131 -11.51 15.61 -8.87
N GLY A 132 -10.21 15.36 -8.73
CA GLY A 132 -9.16 16.38 -8.66
C GLY A 132 -8.76 16.76 -7.24
N ALA A 133 -9.56 16.42 -6.22
CA ALA A 133 -9.19 16.58 -4.82
C ALA A 133 -8.16 15.52 -4.37
N ASP A 134 -7.35 15.84 -3.38
CA ASP A 134 -6.44 14.87 -2.77
C ASP A 134 -7.18 13.86 -1.87
N THR A 135 -6.43 12.90 -1.27
CA THR A 135 -7.04 11.86 -0.45
C THR A 135 -7.68 12.39 0.83
N ARG A 136 -7.11 13.43 1.46
CA ARG A 136 -7.64 14.05 2.68
C ARG A 136 -8.87 14.90 2.38
N GLU A 137 -8.80 15.73 1.34
CA GLU A 137 -9.93 16.55 0.89
C GLU A 137 -11.11 15.66 0.50
N THR A 138 -10.85 14.54 -0.21
CA THR A 138 -11.87 13.57 -0.58
C THR A 138 -12.54 12.94 0.65
N ALA A 139 -11.75 12.52 1.64
CA ALA A 139 -12.30 11.95 2.88
C ALA A 139 -13.09 12.99 3.68
N ALA A 140 -12.59 14.22 3.77
CA ALA A 140 -13.23 15.32 4.50
C ALA A 140 -14.61 15.72 3.91
N ALA A 141 -14.86 15.42 2.64
CA ALA A 141 -16.18 15.64 2.02
C ALA A 141 -17.28 14.71 2.60
N PHE A 142 -16.92 13.67 3.33
CA PHE A 142 -17.84 12.68 3.91
C PHE A 142 -17.61 12.46 5.41
N PRO A 143 -17.90 13.48 6.26
CA PRO A 143 -17.58 13.44 7.70
C PRO A 143 -18.32 12.34 8.48
N ASP A 144 -19.47 11.87 7.96
CA ASP A 144 -20.32 10.84 8.59
C ASP A 144 -20.11 9.45 7.95
N ALA A 145 -19.02 9.23 7.25
CA ALA A 145 -18.73 7.96 6.56
C ALA A 145 -17.25 7.62 6.60
N SER A 146 -16.92 6.35 6.40
CA SER A 146 -15.56 5.92 6.10
C SER A 146 -15.34 5.85 4.60
N VAL A 147 -14.18 6.33 4.13
CA VAL A 147 -13.90 6.50 2.71
C VAL A 147 -12.63 5.76 2.32
N ALA A 148 -12.70 5.02 1.22
CA ALA A 148 -11.53 4.56 0.47
C ALA A 148 -11.51 5.28 -0.88
N CYS A 149 -10.43 6.01 -1.19
CA CYS A 149 -10.36 6.89 -2.36
C CYS A 149 -9.00 6.89 -3.03
N ILE A 150 -8.94 7.51 -4.18
CA ILE A 150 -7.69 7.82 -4.90
C ILE A 150 -7.41 9.32 -4.88
N GLY A 151 -6.12 9.67 -4.86
CA GLY A 151 -5.63 11.00 -5.14
C GLY A 151 -5.23 11.17 -6.61
N ALA A 152 -4.49 12.23 -6.89
CA ALA A 152 -4.05 12.57 -8.23
C ALA A 152 -3.27 11.46 -8.94
N ALA A 153 -2.45 10.68 -8.21
CA ALA A 153 -1.70 9.56 -8.78
C ALA A 153 -2.63 8.49 -9.39
N GLY A 154 -3.74 8.17 -8.69
CA GLY A 154 -4.75 7.25 -9.19
C GLY A 154 -5.49 7.81 -10.39
N GLU A 155 -5.92 9.06 -10.35
CA GLU A 155 -6.60 9.74 -11.44
C GLU A 155 -5.75 9.82 -12.71
N GLN A 156 -4.43 10.04 -12.56
CA GLN A 156 -3.44 10.02 -13.64
C GLN A 156 -2.96 8.61 -13.99
N ARG A 157 -3.48 7.57 -13.32
CA ARG A 157 -3.15 6.16 -13.59
C ARG A 157 -1.66 5.85 -13.45
N VAL A 158 -1.00 6.43 -12.44
CA VAL A 158 0.36 6.05 -12.08
C VAL A 158 0.37 4.58 -11.69
N ALA A 159 1.22 3.76 -12.29
CA ALA A 159 1.18 2.29 -12.22
C ALA A 159 1.31 1.72 -10.79
N TYR A 160 1.74 2.53 -9.84
CA TYR A 160 1.86 2.22 -8.41
C TYR A 160 1.00 3.15 -7.51
N ALA A 161 -0.07 3.73 -8.07
CA ALA A 161 -1.03 4.48 -7.29
C ALA A 161 -1.78 3.56 -6.30
N THR A 162 -2.04 4.10 -5.12
CA THR A 162 -2.67 3.40 -4.00
C THR A 162 -4.16 3.70 -3.89
N ILE A 163 -4.89 2.89 -3.12
CA ILE A 163 -6.20 3.26 -2.59
C ILE A 163 -5.99 3.66 -1.13
N ALA A 164 -6.23 4.93 -0.83
CA ALA A 164 -6.10 5.50 0.51
C ALA A 164 -7.40 5.37 1.29
N SER A 165 -7.31 5.17 2.59
CA SER A 165 -8.46 5.22 3.51
C SER A 165 -8.11 6.03 4.76
N ASP A 166 -9.13 6.36 5.55
CA ASP A 166 -8.99 7.12 6.80
C ASP A 166 -8.20 8.44 6.60
N GLY A 167 -8.57 9.20 5.58
CA GLY A 167 -7.92 10.50 5.30
C GLY A 167 -6.47 10.41 4.80
N GLY A 168 -6.07 9.28 4.22
CA GLY A 168 -4.71 9.06 3.73
C GLY A 168 -3.76 8.44 4.76
N GLU A 169 -4.25 8.02 5.91
CA GLU A 169 -3.42 7.39 6.95
C GLU A 169 -3.16 5.89 6.67
N HIS A 170 -4.03 5.25 5.91
CA HIS A 170 -3.92 3.84 5.53
C HIS A 170 -4.02 3.67 4.01
N HIS A 171 -3.18 2.81 3.46
CA HIS A 171 -3.12 2.60 2.02
C HIS A 171 -3.16 1.11 1.66
N ALA A 172 -4.03 0.72 0.73
CA ALA A 172 -3.85 -0.49 -0.05
C ALA A 172 -2.78 -0.17 -1.11
N GLY A 173 -1.52 -0.36 -0.71
CA GLY A 173 -0.36 0.34 -1.23
C GLY A 173 0.15 -0.19 -2.57
N ARG A 174 0.95 -1.24 -2.54
CA ARG A 174 1.77 -1.65 -3.69
C ARG A 174 0.98 -2.28 -4.84
N GLY A 175 1.48 -2.10 -6.08
CA GLY A 175 0.99 -2.79 -7.27
C GLY A 175 -0.13 -2.09 -8.04
N GLY A 176 -0.53 -0.87 -7.66
CA GLY A 176 -1.32 0.00 -8.53
C GLY A 176 -2.84 -0.21 -8.54
N ALA A 177 -3.43 -0.71 -7.44
CA ALA A 177 -4.89 -0.82 -7.35
C ALA A 177 -5.60 0.54 -7.53
N GLY A 178 -4.97 1.64 -7.11
CA GLY A 178 -5.45 3.00 -7.31
C GLY A 178 -5.50 3.42 -8.78
N ALA A 179 -4.53 2.99 -9.58
CA ALA A 179 -4.54 3.24 -11.03
C ALA A 179 -5.70 2.52 -11.74
N VAL A 180 -6.03 1.29 -11.30
CA VAL A 180 -7.21 0.56 -11.80
C VAL A 180 -8.49 1.30 -11.43
N MET A 181 -8.57 1.84 -10.21
CA MET A 181 -9.69 2.66 -9.76
C MET A 181 -9.84 3.93 -10.62
N GLY A 182 -8.73 4.63 -10.88
CA GLY A 182 -8.70 5.80 -11.78
C GLY A 182 -9.07 5.49 -13.23
N ALA A 183 -8.59 4.36 -13.78
CA ALA A 183 -8.96 3.91 -15.12
C ALA A 183 -10.46 3.62 -15.25
N LYS A 184 -11.10 3.21 -14.17
CA LYS A 184 -12.57 3.03 -14.09
C LYS A 184 -13.33 4.32 -13.83
N LYS A 185 -12.64 5.46 -13.68
CA LYS A 185 -13.17 6.76 -13.23
C LYS A 185 -13.91 6.66 -11.89
N LEU A 186 -13.47 5.77 -11.01
CA LEU A 186 -14.01 5.61 -9.68
C LEU A 186 -13.13 6.40 -8.68
N LYS A 187 -13.69 7.50 -8.14
CA LYS A 187 -12.98 8.36 -7.18
C LYS A 187 -12.93 7.78 -5.79
N ALA A 188 -14.07 7.27 -5.32
CA ALA A 188 -14.20 6.82 -3.94
C ALA A 188 -15.21 5.67 -3.78
N VAL A 189 -15.00 4.87 -2.74
CA VAL A 189 -15.98 4.00 -2.11
C VAL A 189 -16.26 4.57 -0.74
N VAL A 190 -17.49 5.02 -0.52
CA VAL A 190 -17.97 5.63 0.71
C VAL A 190 -18.84 4.62 1.44
N ALA A 191 -18.44 4.21 2.63
CA ALA A 191 -19.15 3.21 3.43
C ALA A 191 -19.83 3.87 4.64
N ARG A 192 -21.12 3.57 4.82
CA ARG A 192 -21.91 3.96 6.01
C ARG A 192 -22.44 2.72 6.68
N GLY A 193 -22.00 2.47 7.91
CA GLY A 193 -22.39 1.32 8.70
C GLY A 193 -21.54 1.20 9.95
N GLU A 194 -22.10 0.57 10.96
CA GLU A 194 -21.35 0.22 12.17
C GLU A 194 -20.59 -1.10 11.96
N PRO A 195 -19.39 -1.26 12.55
CA PRO A 195 -18.69 -2.54 12.52
C PRO A 195 -19.59 -3.68 12.99
N PRO A 196 -19.50 -4.89 12.36
CA PRO A 196 -20.41 -5.98 12.69
C PRO A 196 -20.28 -6.42 14.15
N GLU A 197 -21.42 -6.54 14.84
CA GLU A 197 -21.51 -7.09 16.19
C GLU A 197 -21.48 -8.63 16.20
N GLY A 198 -21.36 -9.20 17.38
CA GLY A 198 -21.38 -10.64 17.64
C GLY A 198 -20.01 -11.21 17.95
N LEU A 199 -19.99 -12.44 18.44
CA LEU A 199 -18.79 -13.13 18.90
C LEU A 199 -18.14 -12.50 20.16
N GLU A 200 -18.90 -11.82 21.00
CA GLU A 200 -18.42 -11.06 22.17
C GLU A 200 -17.54 -11.92 23.08
N ALA A 201 -18.00 -13.14 23.44
CA ALA A 201 -17.21 -14.06 24.27
C ALA A 201 -15.89 -14.51 23.60
N LEU A 202 -15.89 -14.60 22.26
CA LEU A 202 -14.69 -14.90 21.51
C LEU A 202 -13.76 -13.68 21.45
N ARG A 203 -14.33 -12.49 21.25
CA ARG A 203 -13.60 -11.23 21.25
C ARG A 203 -12.90 -11.00 22.58
N GLU A 204 -13.60 -11.14 23.71
CA GLU A 204 -13.01 -11.02 25.06
C GLU A 204 -11.86 -12.01 25.28
N ALA A 205 -12.05 -13.29 24.90
CA ALA A 205 -11.01 -14.31 25.03
C ALA A 205 -9.78 -14.05 24.15
N TYR A 206 -9.95 -13.40 22.99
CA TYR A 206 -8.85 -13.04 22.11
C TYR A 206 -8.19 -11.71 22.47
N GLU A 207 -8.93 -10.78 23.08
CA GLU A 207 -8.38 -9.48 23.49
C GLU A 207 -7.28 -9.65 24.55
N GLU A 208 -7.53 -10.47 25.60
CA GLU A 208 -6.52 -10.81 26.60
C GLU A 208 -5.30 -11.45 25.94
N ARG A 209 -5.48 -12.45 25.07
CA ARG A 209 -4.41 -13.11 24.35
C ARG A 209 -3.67 -12.18 23.39
N PHE A 210 -4.37 -11.27 22.73
CA PHE A 210 -3.78 -10.31 21.81
C PHE A 210 -2.88 -9.32 22.56
N GLN A 211 -3.31 -8.81 23.71
CA GLN A 211 -2.52 -7.91 24.55
C GLN A 211 -1.27 -8.60 25.13
N GLU A 212 -1.36 -9.90 25.46
CA GLU A 212 -0.25 -10.68 25.97
C GLU A 212 0.71 -11.19 24.89
N ALA A 213 0.26 -11.31 23.65
CA ALA A 213 1.07 -11.81 22.54
C ALA A 213 2.13 -10.79 22.12
N ASP A 214 3.28 -11.30 21.66
CA ASP A 214 4.36 -10.47 21.12
C ASP A 214 3.88 -9.59 19.97
N THR A 215 3.01 -10.12 19.10
CA THR A 215 2.38 -9.36 18.02
C THR A 215 1.51 -8.20 18.53
N GLY A 216 0.70 -8.43 19.56
CA GLY A 216 -0.14 -7.38 20.17
C GLY A 216 0.71 -6.31 20.83
N ARG A 217 1.74 -6.71 21.58
CA ARG A 217 2.69 -5.79 22.20
C ARG A 217 3.48 -4.99 21.16
N TRP A 218 3.91 -5.63 20.08
CA TRP A 218 4.61 -4.95 18.98
C TRP A 218 3.70 -3.96 18.25
N LEU A 219 2.43 -4.31 18.02
CA LEU A 219 1.46 -3.41 17.42
C LEU A 219 1.07 -2.25 18.35
N ALA A 220 1.16 -2.42 19.66
CA ALA A 220 0.97 -1.36 20.65
C ALA A 220 2.23 -0.51 20.89
N ALA A 221 3.40 -0.97 20.44
CA ALA A 221 4.67 -0.25 20.52
C ALA A 221 4.69 0.95 19.55
N PRO A 222 5.69 1.86 19.69
CA PRO A 222 5.73 3.12 18.92
C PRO A 222 5.93 2.96 17.43
N ASP A 223 5.84 1.78 16.85
CA ASP A 223 5.65 1.65 15.45
C ASP A 223 6.76 1.00 14.63
N THR A 224 6.37 0.79 13.36
CA THR A 224 7.20 0.24 12.28
C THR A 224 8.44 1.09 11.96
N VAL A 225 8.55 2.32 12.49
CA VAL A 225 9.75 3.15 12.36
C VAL A 225 10.96 2.50 13.04
N GLU A 226 10.78 1.74 14.12
CA GLU A 226 11.87 0.92 14.71
C GLU A 226 12.54 -0.02 13.70
N SER A 227 11.84 -0.36 12.62
CA SER A 227 12.40 -1.19 11.57
C SER A 227 13.55 -0.54 10.80
N VAL A 228 13.68 0.80 10.83
CA VAL A 228 14.80 1.55 10.25
C VAL A 228 16.06 1.27 11.04
N ASP A 229 16.01 1.51 12.36
CA ASP A 229 17.12 1.29 13.29
C ASP A 229 17.57 -0.18 13.29
N PHE A 230 16.59 -1.08 13.26
CA PHE A 230 16.86 -2.51 13.16
C PHE A 230 17.55 -2.88 11.85
N ALA A 231 17.00 -2.46 10.71
CA ALA A 231 17.53 -2.79 9.39
C ALA A 231 18.94 -2.22 9.20
N ASP A 232 19.20 -0.99 9.65
CA ASP A 232 20.53 -0.39 9.64
C ASP A 232 21.52 -1.22 10.47
N ARG A 233 21.16 -1.55 11.71
CA ARG A 233 22.04 -2.32 12.61
C ARG A 233 22.45 -3.66 12.04
N VAL A 234 21.57 -4.36 11.33
CA VAL A 234 21.84 -5.68 10.74
C VAL A 234 22.38 -5.62 9.30
N GLY A 235 22.58 -4.43 8.73
CA GLY A 235 23.05 -4.27 7.35
C GLY A 235 21.99 -4.68 6.30
N ALA A 236 20.74 -4.47 6.64
CA ALA A 236 19.60 -4.77 5.77
C ALA A 236 18.80 -3.51 5.37
N LEU A 237 19.38 -2.31 5.50
CA LEU A 237 18.76 -1.04 5.11
C LEU A 237 19.26 -0.61 3.73
N ALA A 238 18.47 -0.83 2.71
CA ALA A 238 18.81 -0.37 1.35
C ALA A 238 18.91 1.16 1.31
N THR A 239 20.09 1.66 1.00
CA THR A 239 20.45 3.08 1.08
C THR A 239 20.90 3.59 -0.29
N ARG A 240 20.60 4.86 -0.59
CA ARG A 240 21.00 5.59 -1.83
C ARG A 240 20.83 4.74 -3.08
N GLY A 241 19.59 4.35 -3.37
CA GLY A 241 19.28 3.55 -4.55
C GLY A 241 19.96 2.19 -4.57
N TRP A 242 20.08 1.50 -3.43
CA TRP A 242 20.69 0.17 -3.29
C TRP A 242 22.21 0.13 -3.43
N THR A 243 22.88 1.28 -3.40
CA THR A 243 24.35 1.33 -3.46
C THR A 243 25.00 0.89 -2.15
N GLU A 244 24.31 1.13 -1.02
CA GLU A 244 24.76 0.84 0.33
C GLU A 244 23.71 0.02 1.10
N ASP A 245 24.12 -0.62 2.20
CA ASP A 245 23.29 -1.49 3.05
C ASP A 245 23.14 -0.93 4.49
N ARG A 246 23.64 0.28 4.72
CA ARG A 246 23.55 1.07 5.94
C ARG A 246 23.44 2.54 5.63
N PHE A 247 22.83 3.27 6.56
CA PHE A 247 22.62 4.72 6.41
C PHE A 247 23.18 5.45 7.62
N GLU A 248 24.13 6.35 7.41
CA GLU A 248 24.75 7.14 8.47
C GLU A 248 23.76 8.07 9.21
N GLY A 249 22.68 8.51 8.55
CA GLY A 249 21.58 9.30 9.12
C GLY A 249 20.42 8.44 9.68
N ALA A 250 20.61 7.14 9.93
CA ALA A 250 19.53 6.28 10.39
C ALA A 250 18.92 6.75 11.73
N GLU A 251 19.73 7.24 12.66
CA GLU A 251 19.26 7.78 13.94
C GLU A 251 18.44 9.06 13.77
N ASP A 252 18.75 9.87 12.75
CA ASP A 252 18.08 11.15 12.47
C ASP A 252 16.70 10.98 11.82
N VAL A 253 16.40 9.81 11.24
CA VAL A 253 15.11 9.46 10.63
C VAL A 253 14.44 8.24 11.28
N GLY A 254 15.05 7.69 12.31
CA GLY A 254 14.61 6.51 13.05
C GLY A 254 13.60 6.81 14.16
N VAL A 255 13.47 5.87 15.10
CA VAL A 255 12.43 5.92 16.13
C VAL A 255 12.60 7.09 17.11
N GLU A 256 13.82 7.50 17.42
CA GLU A 256 14.05 8.62 18.34
C GLU A 256 13.68 9.97 17.69
N ALA A 257 14.00 10.19 16.41
CA ALA A 257 13.58 11.38 15.68
C ALA A 257 12.05 11.51 15.63
N VAL A 258 11.35 10.40 15.35
CA VAL A 258 9.87 10.36 15.39
C VAL A 258 9.34 10.71 16.79
N ARG A 259 9.95 10.19 17.86
CA ARG A 259 9.53 10.48 19.24
C ARG A 259 9.72 11.94 19.62
N GLU A 260 10.81 12.56 19.18
CA GLU A 260 11.10 13.98 19.44
C GLU A 260 10.12 14.88 18.68
N ALA A 261 9.76 14.55 17.45
CA ALA A 261 8.82 15.31 16.62
C ALA A 261 7.34 15.03 16.97
N ALA A 262 7.05 13.92 17.67
CA ALA A 262 5.69 13.45 17.88
C ALA A 262 4.87 14.37 18.79
N ARG A 263 3.62 14.60 18.36
CA ARG A 263 2.61 15.35 19.16
C ARG A 263 1.61 14.44 19.87
N GLY A 264 1.75 13.13 19.73
CA GLY A 264 0.90 12.13 20.33
C GLY A 264 0.81 10.88 19.44
N ARG A 265 0.11 9.87 19.94
CA ARG A 265 -0.15 8.65 19.16
C ARG A 265 -1.39 8.85 18.28
N GLU A 266 -1.39 8.20 17.15
CA GLU A 266 -2.50 8.18 16.19
C GLU A 266 -3.80 7.66 16.83
N ARG A 267 -3.68 6.59 17.62
CA ARG A 267 -4.82 5.98 18.35
C ARG A 267 -4.35 5.42 19.67
N GLU A 268 -4.91 5.90 20.73
CA GLU A 268 -4.68 5.37 22.07
C GLU A 268 -5.88 4.53 22.52
N GLY A 269 -5.62 3.36 23.10
CA GLY A 269 -6.59 2.65 23.94
C GLY A 269 -7.45 1.58 23.28
N GLU A 270 -7.40 1.33 21.97
CA GLU A 270 -8.30 0.38 21.29
C GLU A 270 -7.64 -0.89 20.74
N GLY A 271 -6.41 -1.21 21.11
CA GLY A 271 -5.68 -2.36 20.56
C GLY A 271 -5.39 -2.25 19.06
N VAL A 272 -5.62 -1.09 18.48
CA VAL A 272 -5.28 -0.75 17.09
C VAL A 272 -3.90 -0.11 17.08
N PRO A 273 -2.98 -0.56 16.20
CA PRO A 273 -1.65 0.00 16.13
C PRO A 273 -1.73 1.50 15.84
N GLY A 274 -1.20 2.29 16.76
CA GLY A 274 -1.01 3.71 16.58
C GLY A 274 0.33 3.97 15.92
N GLY A 275 0.46 5.12 15.26
CA GLY A 275 1.71 5.75 14.89
C GLY A 275 1.89 7.04 15.67
N PHE A 276 2.99 7.70 15.47
CA PHE A 276 3.20 9.05 15.97
C PHE A 276 2.74 10.09 14.95
N ARG A 277 1.97 11.08 15.40
CA ARG A 277 1.62 12.24 14.58
C ARG A 277 2.73 13.26 14.64
N VAL A 278 3.13 13.75 13.49
CA VAL A 278 4.08 14.83 13.33
C VAL A 278 3.46 15.91 12.45
N GLU A 279 3.88 17.15 12.65
CA GLU A 279 3.46 18.25 11.79
C GLU A 279 4.55 18.51 10.76
N THR A 280 4.15 18.67 9.51
CA THR A 280 5.03 18.96 8.39
C THR A 280 4.52 20.18 7.62
N ASP A 281 5.30 20.69 6.69
CA ASP A 281 4.87 21.77 5.77
C ASP A 281 3.69 21.34 4.87
N GLU A 282 3.49 20.04 4.69
CA GLU A 282 2.35 19.46 3.95
C GLU A 282 1.11 19.20 4.85
N GLY A 283 1.22 19.42 6.15
CA GLY A 283 0.19 19.15 7.15
C GLY A 283 0.57 18.02 8.10
N GLU A 284 -0.37 17.57 8.92
CA GLU A 284 -0.14 16.41 9.82
C GLU A 284 0.15 15.15 9.02
N SER A 285 1.12 14.37 9.48
CA SER A 285 1.49 13.07 8.91
C SER A 285 1.70 12.03 10.01
N VAL A 286 1.58 10.75 9.63
CA VAL A 286 1.97 9.60 10.45
C VAL A 286 3.04 8.81 9.69
N PRO A 287 4.32 9.21 9.80
CA PRO A 287 5.40 8.52 9.08
C PRO A 287 5.50 7.08 9.56
N ARG A 288 5.61 6.15 8.61
CA ARG A 288 5.79 4.73 8.85
C ARG A 288 7.22 4.31 8.51
N GLY A 289 7.64 3.13 8.94
CA GLY A 289 8.97 2.62 8.60
C GLY A 289 9.27 2.62 7.09
N ALA A 290 8.27 2.34 6.25
CA ALA A 290 8.42 2.42 4.80
C ALA A 290 8.73 3.84 4.30
N THR A 291 8.21 4.89 4.95
CA THR A 291 8.51 6.29 4.62
C THR A 291 9.98 6.60 4.90
N ALA A 292 10.45 6.34 6.13
CA ALA A 292 11.82 6.59 6.51
C ALA A 292 12.83 5.73 5.73
N MET A 293 12.51 4.46 5.48
CA MET A 293 13.38 3.59 4.67
C MET A 293 13.46 4.04 3.20
N SER A 294 12.34 4.39 2.57
CA SER A 294 12.30 4.62 1.11
C SER A 294 12.60 6.06 0.73
N LEU A 295 12.13 7.03 1.50
CA LEU A 295 12.28 8.47 1.24
C LEU A 295 13.41 9.09 2.08
N GLY A 296 13.78 8.48 3.22
CA GLY A 296 14.98 8.82 3.99
C GLY A 296 16.19 8.07 3.44
N ALA A 297 16.51 6.91 4.00
CA ALA A 297 17.71 6.13 3.63
C ALA A 297 17.81 5.84 2.12
N GLY A 298 16.71 5.46 1.48
CA GLY A 298 16.66 5.17 0.04
C GLY A 298 17.07 6.35 -0.85
N LEU A 299 16.80 7.58 -0.41
CA LEU A 299 17.18 8.82 -1.09
C LEU A 299 18.37 9.54 -0.42
N GLY A 300 18.90 9.01 0.69
CA GLY A 300 20.02 9.63 1.41
C GLY A 300 19.62 10.93 2.13
N VAL A 301 18.34 11.12 2.46
CA VAL A 301 17.81 12.27 3.19
C VAL A 301 17.80 11.95 4.67
N ASP A 302 18.51 12.74 5.48
CA ASP A 302 18.65 12.60 6.93
C ASP A 302 17.88 13.67 7.72
N ASP A 303 17.20 14.58 7.05
CA ASP A 303 16.27 15.53 7.67
C ASP A 303 14.90 14.86 7.86
N PHE A 304 14.51 14.63 9.12
CA PHE A 304 13.24 13.96 9.45
C PHE A 304 12.02 14.73 8.96
N ASP A 305 12.02 16.06 9.06
CA ASP A 305 10.88 16.89 8.64
C ASP A 305 10.70 16.81 7.13
N ALA A 306 11.80 16.82 6.36
CA ALA A 306 11.79 16.63 4.93
C ALA A 306 11.25 15.22 4.54
N VAL A 307 11.71 14.17 5.22
CA VAL A 307 11.23 12.78 4.99
C VAL A 307 9.74 12.65 5.29
N ALA A 308 9.27 13.23 6.40
CA ALA A 308 7.86 13.21 6.77
C ALA A 308 6.99 13.99 5.75
N ALA A 309 7.48 15.16 5.29
CA ALA A 309 6.80 15.96 4.27
C ALA A 309 6.72 15.25 2.91
N LEU A 310 7.80 14.59 2.46
CA LEU A 310 7.79 13.74 1.25
C LEU A 310 6.78 12.59 1.38
N GLY A 311 6.72 11.96 2.55
CA GLY A 311 5.75 10.91 2.86
C GLY A 311 4.32 11.41 2.77
N GLU A 312 4.04 12.56 3.38
CA GLU A 312 2.71 13.16 3.35
C GLU A 312 2.31 13.59 1.93
N ARG A 313 3.26 14.10 1.15
CA ARG A 313 3.02 14.40 -0.27
C ARG A 313 2.58 13.16 -1.05
N CYS A 314 3.23 12.02 -0.84
CA CYS A 314 2.83 10.74 -1.44
C CYS A 314 1.46 10.28 -0.95
N ASN A 315 1.17 10.39 0.36
CA ASN A 315 -0.11 10.01 0.95
C ASN A 315 -1.26 10.80 0.34
N ARG A 316 -1.13 12.13 0.27
CA ARG A 316 -2.15 13.01 -0.32
C ARG A 316 -2.35 12.75 -1.81
N ALA A 317 -1.27 12.48 -2.54
CA ALA A 317 -1.36 12.10 -3.96
C ALA A 317 -1.94 10.69 -4.18
N GLY A 318 -2.00 9.84 -3.15
CA GLY A 318 -2.36 8.43 -3.28
C GLY A 318 -1.28 7.62 -4.00
N LEU A 319 -0.02 7.80 -3.64
CA LEU A 319 1.16 7.19 -4.27
C LEU A 319 1.86 6.22 -3.29
N ASP A 320 2.34 5.08 -3.79
CA ASP A 320 3.15 4.14 -2.99
C ASP A 320 4.53 4.73 -2.68
N VAL A 321 4.84 4.97 -1.41
CA VAL A 321 6.10 5.58 -0.98
C VAL A 321 7.32 4.73 -1.33
N ILE A 322 7.18 3.40 -1.38
CA ILE A 322 8.29 2.49 -1.72
C ILE A 322 8.65 2.63 -3.20
N SER A 323 7.65 2.58 -4.07
CA SER A 323 7.86 2.74 -5.50
C SER A 323 8.27 4.17 -5.86
N ALA A 324 7.72 5.19 -5.18
CA ALA A 324 8.12 6.59 -5.36
C ALA A 324 9.60 6.81 -5.00
N GLY A 325 10.04 6.35 -3.82
CA GLY A 325 11.45 6.42 -3.42
C GLY A 325 12.37 5.67 -4.40
N SER A 326 11.97 4.49 -4.84
CA SER A 326 12.73 3.70 -5.82
C SER A 326 12.80 4.36 -7.20
N ALA A 327 11.71 5.01 -7.65
CA ALA A 327 11.68 5.74 -8.92
C ALA A 327 12.59 6.97 -8.89
N VAL A 328 12.57 7.74 -7.80
CA VAL A 328 13.49 8.88 -7.62
C VAL A 328 14.93 8.39 -7.53
N ALA A 329 15.20 7.35 -6.75
CA ALA A 329 16.55 6.78 -6.64
C ALA A 329 17.09 6.25 -7.97
N TRP A 330 16.22 5.61 -8.78
CA TRP A 330 16.59 5.19 -10.13
C TRP A 330 16.96 6.40 -11.00
N ALA A 331 16.18 7.47 -10.95
CA ALA A 331 16.42 8.69 -11.73
C ALA A 331 17.73 9.37 -11.34
N ILE A 332 18.04 9.49 -10.03
CA ILE A 332 19.32 10.01 -9.54
C ILE A 332 20.47 9.17 -10.09
N ARG A 333 20.42 7.85 -9.95
CA ARG A 333 21.46 6.96 -10.46
C ARG A 333 21.61 7.02 -11.97
N ALA A 334 20.50 7.11 -12.70
CA ALA A 334 20.49 7.24 -14.14
C ALA A 334 21.10 8.59 -14.60
N GLY A 335 20.88 9.67 -13.83
CA GLY A 335 21.56 10.95 -14.03
C GLY A 335 23.07 10.85 -13.79
N GLN A 336 23.48 10.23 -12.69
CA GLN A 336 24.90 10.04 -12.35
C GLN A 336 25.66 9.15 -13.37
N GLU A 337 24.95 8.28 -14.09
CA GLU A 337 25.50 7.44 -15.17
C GLU A 337 25.29 8.06 -16.59
N ASP A 338 24.90 9.32 -16.70
CA ASP A 338 24.62 10.03 -17.97
C ASP A 338 23.56 9.32 -18.86
N ILE A 339 22.65 8.53 -18.26
CA ILE A 339 21.57 7.84 -18.98
C ILE A 339 20.40 8.79 -19.24
N VAL A 340 20.11 9.68 -18.28
CA VAL A 340 19.11 10.74 -18.39
C VAL A 340 19.73 12.09 -18.05
N ASP A 341 19.20 13.16 -18.67
CA ASP A 341 19.62 14.54 -18.36
C ASP A 341 18.87 15.02 -17.11
N LEU A 342 19.44 14.73 -15.94
CA LEU A 342 18.89 15.08 -14.62
C LEU A 342 20.04 15.46 -13.68
N ASP A 343 19.99 16.68 -13.19
CA ASP A 343 20.90 17.23 -12.16
C ASP A 343 20.20 17.12 -10.80
N LEU A 344 20.26 15.94 -10.21
CA LEU A 344 19.66 15.61 -8.90
C LEU A 344 20.56 14.63 -8.16
N ASP A 345 20.92 14.96 -6.92
CA ASP A 345 21.77 14.14 -6.07
C ASP A 345 21.01 13.50 -4.92
N PHE A 346 21.57 12.43 -4.34
CA PHE A 346 21.08 11.88 -3.07
C PHE A 346 21.23 12.92 -1.96
N GLY A 347 20.18 13.05 -1.13
CA GLY A 347 20.09 14.07 -0.07
C GLY A 347 19.34 15.36 -0.48
N ASP A 348 19.04 15.54 -1.77
CA ASP A 348 18.24 16.68 -2.24
C ASP A 348 16.73 16.37 -2.16
N ASP A 349 16.12 16.70 -1.02
CA ASP A 349 14.70 16.51 -0.77
C ASP A 349 13.81 17.39 -1.65
N ALA A 350 14.24 18.63 -1.93
CA ALA A 350 13.48 19.55 -2.79
C ALA A 350 13.42 19.06 -4.24
N GLY A 351 14.53 18.56 -4.79
CA GLY A 351 14.59 17.94 -6.09
C GLY A 351 13.82 16.63 -6.15
N ALA A 352 13.89 15.79 -5.11
CA ALA A 352 13.09 14.58 -4.97
C ALA A 352 11.58 14.88 -4.99
N ARG A 353 11.14 15.91 -4.25
CA ARG A 353 9.76 16.39 -4.23
C ARG A 353 9.30 16.83 -5.61
N ALA A 354 10.10 17.64 -6.31
CA ALA A 354 9.77 18.11 -7.66
C ALA A 354 9.60 16.94 -8.65
N LEU A 355 10.47 15.93 -8.58
CA LEU A 355 10.36 14.73 -9.42
C LEU A 355 9.14 13.88 -9.06
N ILE A 356 8.78 13.72 -7.78
CA ILE A 356 7.54 13.06 -7.35
C ILE A 356 6.32 13.78 -7.96
N ASP A 357 6.32 15.13 -7.95
CA ASP A 357 5.25 15.92 -8.56
C ASP A 357 5.15 15.72 -10.07
N ASP A 358 6.27 15.60 -10.75
CA ASP A 358 6.31 15.31 -12.19
C ASP A 358 5.82 13.90 -12.50
N ILE A 359 6.14 12.92 -11.67
CA ILE A 359 5.63 11.54 -11.76
C ILE A 359 4.11 11.53 -11.58
N VAL A 360 3.60 12.14 -10.51
CA VAL A 360 2.16 12.17 -10.21
C VAL A 360 1.38 12.83 -11.34
N ALA A 361 1.89 13.92 -11.88
CA ALA A 361 1.24 14.67 -12.96
C ALA A 361 1.58 14.14 -14.36
N ARG A 362 2.43 13.11 -14.49
CA ARG A 362 2.96 12.60 -15.76
C ARG A 362 3.56 13.70 -16.64
N ARG A 363 4.20 14.68 -16.00
CA ARG A 363 4.91 15.76 -16.70
C ARG A 363 6.29 15.29 -17.07
N THR A 364 6.87 15.90 -18.09
CA THR A 364 8.18 15.56 -18.66
C THR A 364 8.22 14.15 -19.24
N GLY A 365 9.23 13.86 -20.09
CA GLY A 365 9.40 12.49 -20.61
C GLY A 365 9.88 11.50 -19.55
N LEU A 366 10.62 11.98 -18.54
CA LEU A 366 11.12 11.17 -17.43
C LEU A 366 10.00 10.88 -16.42
N GLY A 367 9.26 11.91 -15.97
CA GLY A 367 8.14 11.72 -15.04
C GLY A 367 7.04 10.83 -15.62
N GLU A 368 6.74 10.94 -16.93
CA GLU A 368 5.81 10.05 -17.60
C GLU A 368 6.26 8.57 -17.57
N ALA A 369 7.55 8.32 -17.89
CA ALA A 369 8.08 6.96 -17.90
C ALA A 369 8.15 6.37 -16.48
N LEU A 370 8.59 7.15 -15.49
CA LEU A 370 8.62 6.72 -14.09
C LEU A 370 7.22 6.47 -13.52
N ALA A 371 6.19 7.16 -14.01
CA ALA A 371 4.81 6.90 -13.64
C ALA A 371 4.31 5.51 -14.09
N ASP A 372 4.93 4.91 -15.10
CA ASP A 372 4.66 3.54 -15.54
C ASP A 372 5.54 2.50 -14.80
N GLY A 373 6.46 2.93 -13.93
CA GLY A 373 7.34 2.12 -13.10
C GLY A 373 8.80 2.15 -13.55
N VAL A 374 9.69 1.73 -12.66
CA VAL A 374 11.14 1.75 -12.89
C VAL A 374 11.56 0.91 -14.10
N ASP A 375 10.97 -0.28 -14.26
CA ASP A 375 11.29 -1.14 -15.41
C ASP A 375 10.87 -0.49 -16.73
N ALA A 376 9.72 0.19 -16.78
CA ALA A 376 9.28 0.93 -17.97
C ALA A 376 10.21 2.11 -18.30
N ALA A 377 10.68 2.84 -17.28
CA ALA A 377 11.67 3.89 -17.46
C ALA A 377 13.01 3.32 -17.97
N ALA A 378 13.45 2.20 -17.41
CA ALA A 378 14.66 1.50 -17.85
C ALA A 378 14.57 0.94 -19.28
N GLU A 379 13.40 0.47 -19.69
CA GLU A 379 13.15 0.06 -21.07
C GLU A 379 13.25 1.25 -22.06
N ARG A 380 12.76 2.41 -21.63
CA ARG A 380 12.74 3.63 -22.48
C ARG A 380 14.12 4.31 -22.59
N PHE A 381 14.87 4.38 -21.49
CA PHE A 381 16.09 5.17 -21.42
C PHE A 381 17.36 4.34 -21.27
N GLY A 382 17.29 3.11 -20.83
CA GLY A 382 18.41 2.30 -20.35
C GLY A 382 18.46 2.25 -18.82
N GLY A 383 19.59 1.77 -18.26
CA GLY A 383 19.76 1.72 -16.80
C GLY A 383 18.99 0.59 -16.10
N GLY A 384 18.72 -0.51 -16.83
CA GLY A 384 18.16 -1.72 -16.23
C GLY A 384 19.08 -2.27 -15.13
N GLY A 385 18.50 -2.56 -13.95
CA GLY A 385 19.26 -3.08 -12.81
C GLY A 385 19.86 -2.02 -11.88
N LEU A 386 19.68 -0.72 -12.15
CA LEU A 386 20.05 0.34 -11.21
C LEU A 386 19.26 0.22 -9.89
N VAL A 387 17.99 -0.12 -9.98
CA VAL A 387 17.15 -0.49 -8.83
C VAL A 387 16.61 -1.90 -9.06
N PRO A 388 16.71 -2.80 -8.07
CA PRO A 388 16.27 -4.17 -8.23
C PRO A 388 14.74 -4.29 -8.22
N THR A 389 14.21 -5.11 -9.12
CA THR A 389 12.77 -5.40 -9.26
C THR A 389 12.49 -6.89 -9.32
N VAL A 390 11.28 -7.30 -8.96
CA VAL A 390 10.72 -8.63 -9.25
C VAL A 390 9.34 -8.45 -9.86
N LYS A 391 9.14 -8.92 -11.07
CA LYS A 391 7.90 -8.72 -11.84
C LYS A 391 7.55 -7.22 -11.96
N ALA A 392 8.53 -6.41 -12.32
CA ALA A 392 8.43 -4.96 -12.45
C ALA A 392 8.05 -4.20 -11.15
N MET A 393 8.02 -4.86 -10.01
CA MET A 393 7.82 -4.23 -8.71
C MET A 393 9.17 -4.12 -7.99
N GLU A 394 9.54 -2.93 -7.58
CA GLU A 394 10.78 -2.63 -6.88
C GLU A 394 10.83 -3.37 -5.53
N LEU A 395 12.02 -3.78 -5.09
CA LEU A 395 12.17 -4.38 -3.77
C LEU A 395 11.86 -3.33 -2.67
N PRO A 396 11.12 -3.69 -1.62
CA PRO A 396 11.06 -2.87 -0.42
C PRO A 396 12.42 -2.90 0.30
N ALA A 397 12.72 -1.87 1.07
CA ALA A 397 14.05 -1.54 1.56
C ALA A 397 14.72 -2.53 2.54
N TYR A 398 14.16 -3.72 2.77
CA TYR A 398 14.86 -4.81 3.46
C TYR A 398 15.84 -5.49 2.52
N ASP A 399 17.12 -5.14 2.66
CA ASP A 399 18.18 -5.57 1.76
C ASP A 399 18.53 -7.06 1.97
N PRO A 400 18.50 -7.88 0.91
CA PRO A 400 18.91 -9.27 0.98
C PRO A 400 20.41 -9.47 1.32
N ARG A 401 21.23 -8.44 1.23
CA ARG A 401 22.64 -8.50 1.67
C ARG A 401 22.76 -8.71 3.17
N GLY A 402 21.83 -8.13 3.96
CA GLY A 402 21.74 -8.31 5.40
C GLY A 402 20.90 -9.51 5.86
N ALA A 403 19.95 -9.96 5.01
CA ALA A 403 19.08 -11.10 5.27
C ALA A 403 18.80 -11.87 3.97
N THR A 404 19.66 -12.83 3.64
CA THR A 404 19.68 -13.50 2.33
C THR A 404 18.37 -14.20 1.98
N SER A 405 17.64 -14.73 2.96
CA SER A 405 16.33 -15.37 2.74
C SER A 405 15.26 -14.40 2.25
N MET A 406 15.45 -13.08 2.41
CA MET A 406 14.58 -12.09 1.79
C MET A 406 14.62 -12.14 0.26
N ALA A 407 15.77 -12.47 -0.35
CA ALA A 407 15.87 -12.68 -1.80
C ALA A 407 14.91 -13.79 -2.26
N LEU A 408 14.85 -14.89 -1.53
CA LEU A 408 13.93 -16.00 -1.82
C LEU A 408 12.47 -15.55 -1.67
N ALA A 409 12.16 -14.83 -0.58
CA ALA A 409 10.81 -14.30 -0.33
C ALA A 409 10.35 -13.36 -1.47
N TYR A 410 11.22 -12.48 -1.96
CA TYR A 410 10.91 -11.58 -3.07
C TYR A 410 10.75 -12.33 -4.39
N ALA A 411 11.69 -13.24 -4.72
CA ALA A 411 11.69 -13.97 -5.98
C ALA A 411 10.48 -14.90 -6.13
N THR A 412 9.97 -15.46 -5.03
CA THR A 412 8.86 -16.43 -5.05
C THR A 412 7.49 -15.80 -4.80
N SER A 413 7.44 -14.52 -4.43
CA SER A 413 6.17 -13.81 -4.21
C SER A 413 5.28 -13.81 -5.46
N ASP A 414 3.99 -14.08 -5.25
CA ASP A 414 2.99 -14.17 -6.31
C ASP A 414 2.71 -12.82 -7.01
N ARG A 415 2.80 -11.70 -6.28
CA ARG A 415 2.44 -10.36 -6.75
C ARG A 415 3.61 -9.46 -7.15
N GLY A 416 4.85 -9.92 -7.13
CA GLY A 416 6.07 -9.13 -7.28
C GLY A 416 6.84 -9.00 -5.97
N ALA A 417 7.88 -8.15 -5.91
CA ALA A 417 8.69 -7.98 -4.71
C ALA A 417 7.86 -7.53 -3.52
N CYS A 418 7.65 -8.40 -2.54
CA CYS A 418 6.76 -8.12 -1.41
C CYS A 418 7.31 -8.66 -0.10
N HIS A 419 7.57 -7.76 0.86
CA HIS A 419 8.00 -8.09 2.21
C HIS A 419 6.87 -8.60 3.13
N ARG A 420 5.62 -8.67 2.63
CA ARG A 420 4.44 -9.10 3.41
C ARG A 420 4.05 -10.55 3.12
N ARG A 421 4.75 -11.24 2.22
CA ARG A 421 4.51 -12.67 1.94
C ARG A 421 5.31 -13.57 2.86
N ALA A 422 6.54 -13.16 3.16
CA ALA A 422 7.40 -13.77 4.15
C ALA A 422 8.36 -12.70 4.68
N ARG A 423 8.72 -12.79 5.96
CA ARG A 423 9.58 -11.81 6.64
C ARG A 423 10.76 -12.45 7.38
N PRO A 424 11.58 -13.27 6.70
CA PRO A 424 12.71 -13.91 7.33
C PRO A 424 13.71 -12.92 7.94
N VAL A 425 13.69 -11.65 7.52
CA VAL A 425 14.51 -10.58 8.12
C VAL A 425 14.28 -10.42 9.62
N GLU A 426 13.13 -10.82 10.14
CA GLU A 426 12.83 -10.73 11.58
C GLU A 426 13.56 -11.81 12.42
N GLN A 427 14.12 -12.84 11.79
CA GLN A 427 14.76 -13.97 12.48
C GLN A 427 16.17 -14.26 11.99
N GLU A 428 16.40 -14.30 10.67
CA GLU A 428 17.68 -14.70 10.08
C GLU A 428 18.90 -13.92 10.64
N PRO A 429 18.84 -12.57 10.82
CA PRO A 429 19.97 -11.81 11.32
C PRO A 429 20.40 -12.19 12.75
N PHE A 430 19.49 -12.73 13.56
CA PHE A 430 19.78 -13.17 14.94
C PHE A 430 20.32 -14.59 15.01
N ASP A 431 19.96 -15.42 14.04
CA ASP A 431 20.33 -16.84 14.00
C ASP A 431 21.60 -17.11 13.18
N GLY A 432 22.10 -16.10 12.48
CA GLY A 432 23.15 -16.21 11.46
C GLY A 432 22.63 -16.76 10.14
N PRO A 433 23.45 -16.79 9.08
CA PRO A 433 23.00 -17.16 7.75
C PRO A 433 22.36 -18.56 7.76
N TRP A 434 21.13 -18.62 7.22
CA TRP A 434 20.39 -19.88 7.15
C TRP A 434 20.86 -20.77 5.99
N SER A 435 20.76 -22.09 6.17
CA SER A 435 20.93 -23.00 5.02
C SER A 435 19.80 -22.77 4.00
N PRO A 436 20.02 -23.11 2.71
CA PRO A 436 18.98 -23.01 1.68
C PRO A 436 17.67 -23.75 2.06
N GLU A 437 17.79 -24.91 2.74
CA GLU A 437 16.64 -25.70 3.17
C GLU A 437 15.84 -24.98 4.27
N ARG A 438 16.53 -24.37 5.26
CA ARG A 438 15.88 -23.59 6.31
C ARG A 438 15.22 -22.34 5.76
N ALA A 439 15.89 -21.64 4.84
CA ALA A 439 15.33 -20.46 4.18
C ALA A 439 14.05 -20.80 3.40
N ALA A 440 14.10 -21.91 2.62
CA ALA A 440 12.93 -22.38 1.89
C ALA A 440 11.77 -22.78 2.83
N GLU A 441 12.08 -23.48 3.92
CA GLU A 441 11.08 -23.90 4.91
C GLU A 441 10.43 -22.70 5.61
N ALA A 442 11.20 -21.67 5.99
CA ALA A 442 10.69 -20.46 6.59
C ALA A 442 9.79 -19.68 5.64
N VAL A 443 10.22 -19.46 4.38
CA VAL A 443 9.43 -18.73 3.36
C VAL A 443 8.13 -19.45 2.99
N VAL A 444 8.10 -20.79 3.03
CA VAL A 444 6.89 -21.57 2.73
C VAL A 444 5.89 -21.58 3.90
N ARG A 445 6.38 -21.46 5.15
CA ARG A 445 5.50 -21.47 6.33
C ARG A 445 4.74 -20.17 6.54
N GLU A 446 5.27 -19.04 6.09
CA GLU A 446 4.61 -17.74 6.15
C GLU A 446 3.69 -17.50 4.94
#